data_0febef76313fa6656870b105181e69fe
#
_entry.id   0febef76313fa6656870b105181e69fe
#
_cell.length_a   1.000
_cell.length_b   1.000
_cell.length_c   1.000
_cell.angle_alpha   90.00
_cell.angle_beta   90.00
_cell.angle_gamma   90.00
#
_symmetry.space_group_name_H-M   'P 1'
#
loop_
_entity.id
_entity.type
_entity.pdbx_description
1 polymer ?
#
loop_
_entity_poly.entity_id
_entity_poly.type
_entity_poly.pdbx_seq_one_letter_code
_entity_poly.pdbx_strand_id
1 'polypeptide(L)'
;WRDSSFVVATSNKVLIEQIETQLSLPVVQRKIVNGLLVAGNGGYNKNSTHSFKWRFKENDWHLTDLSIEISDGRPYSDVDMDLNYWLNTVKRFAPWGSYIKKEITR
;
A
#
# COMPACT_ATOMS: atom_id res chain seq x y z
N TRP A 1 1.90 5.44 -15.92
CA TRP A 1 1.89 4.14 -15.25
C TRP A 1 0.48 3.65 -15.09
N ARG A 2 0.26 2.40 -15.44
CA ARG A 2 -1.07 1.82 -15.38
C ARG A 2 -1.49 1.39 -13.98
N ASP A 3 -0.53 1.02 -13.14
CA ASP A 3 -0.78 0.58 -11.76
C ASP A 3 -0.13 1.52 -10.75
N SER A 4 -0.35 2.82 -10.94
CA SER A 4 0.23 3.86 -10.09
C SER A 4 -0.45 4.02 -8.73
N SER A 5 -1.45 3.20 -8.43
CA SER A 5 -2.15 3.23 -7.15
C SER A 5 -2.59 1.84 -6.73
N PHE A 6 -2.66 1.61 -5.42
CA PHE A 6 -3.23 0.41 -4.84
C PHE A 6 -4.08 0.79 -3.63
N VAL A 7 -4.88 -0.14 -3.14
CA VAL A 7 -5.87 0.13 -2.09
C VAL A 7 -5.53 -0.66 -0.84
N VAL A 8 -5.62 0.01 0.29
CA VAL A 8 -5.45 -0.59 1.62
C VAL A 8 -6.70 -0.36 2.45
N ALA A 9 -6.94 -1.21 3.43
CA ALA A 9 -8.13 -1.13 4.27
C ALA A 9 -7.75 -1.14 5.74
N THR A 10 -8.49 -0.36 6.54
CA THR A 10 -8.36 -0.36 7.99
C THR A 10 -9.66 0.04 8.65
N SER A 11 -9.90 -0.50 9.85
CA SER A 11 -10.94 -0.04 10.77
C SER A 11 -10.34 0.54 12.05
N ASN A 12 -9.01 0.63 12.14
CA ASN A 12 -8.30 1.17 13.29
C ASN A 12 -8.49 2.70 13.35
N LYS A 13 -9.15 3.20 14.39
CA LYS A 13 -9.48 4.62 14.51
C LYS A 13 -8.25 5.53 14.58
N VAL A 14 -7.20 5.10 15.26
CA VAL A 14 -5.95 5.88 15.36
C VAL A 14 -5.30 6.02 13.99
N LEU A 15 -5.26 4.93 13.23
CA LEU A 15 -4.69 4.96 11.88
C LEU A 15 -5.54 5.82 10.94
N ILE A 16 -6.86 5.76 11.05
CA ILE A 16 -7.76 6.60 10.27
C ILE A 16 -7.49 8.09 10.53
N GLU A 17 -7.32 8.47 11.80
CA GLU A 17 -6.98 9.85 12.18
C GLU A 17 -5.64 10.29 11.58
N GLN A 18 -4.64 9.40 11.61
CA GLN A 18 -3.33 9.68 11.00
C GLN A 18 -3.46 9.88 9.49
N ILE A 19 -4.29 9.08 8.82
CA ILE A 19 -4.55 9.21 7.39
C ILE A 19 -5.21 10.54 7.06
N GLU A 20 -6.20 10.95 7.83
CA GLU A 20 -6.88 12.23 7.65
C GLU A 20 -5.88 13.40 7.79
N THR A 21 -4.95 13.31 8.74
CA THR A 21 -3.87 14.27 8.88
C THR A 21 -2.99 14.30 7.64
N GLN A 22 -2.63 13.14 7.09
CA GLN A 22 -1.83 13.06 5.87
C GLN A 22 -2.51 13.75 4.69
N LEU A 23 -3.82 13.61 4.56
CA LEU A 23 -4.58 14.23 3.46
C LEU A 23 -4.60 15.77 3.55
N SER A 24 -4.36 16.33 4.71
CA SER A 24 -4.25 17.78 4.90
C SER A 24 -2.87 18.34 4.56
N LEU A 25 -1.86 17.48 4.34
CA LEU A 25 -0.49 17.87 4.06
C LEU A 25 -0.21 17.91 2.56
N PRO A 26 0.72 18.77 2.10
CA PRO A 26 1.26 18.65 0.74
C PRO A 26 1.86 17.27 0.51
N VAL A 27 1.76 16.76 -0.71
CA VAL A 27 2.25 15.41 -1.06
C VAL A 27 3.69 15.19 -0.62
N VAL A 28 4.55 16.17 -0.79
CA VAL A 28 5.98 16.07 -0.43
C VAL A 28 6.23 15.87 1.06
N GLN A 29 5.23 16.15 1.89
CA GLN A 29 5.31 15.98 3.35
C GLN A 29 4.61 14.73 3.83
N ARG A 30 3.96 13.98 2.93
CA ARG A 30 3.23 12.76 3.31
C ARG A 30 4.18 11.59 3.48
N LYS A 31 3.87 10.75 4.46
CA LYS A 31 4.63 9.53 4.74
C LYS A 31 4.27 8.43 3.75
N ILE A 32 5.18 7.49 3.58
CA ILE A 32 4.93 6.28 2.82
C ILE A 32 4.17 5.26 3.67
N VAL A 33 3.65 4.22 3.03
CA VAL A 33 2.96 3.13 3.71
C VAL A 33 3.86 1.91 3.82
N ASN A 34 3.70 1.15 4.90
CA ASN A 34 4.35 -0.15 5.10
C ASN A 34 3.29 -1.12 5.56
N GLY A 35 3.11 -2.21 4.85
CA GLY A 35 2.09 -3.20 5.18
C GLY A 35 2.54 -4.63 5.01
N LEU A 36 1.94 -5.51 5.81
CA LEU A 36 2.13 -6.95 5.67
C LEU A 36 1.36 -7.45 4.46
N LEU A 37 2.06 -8.14 3.56
CA LEU A 37 1.47 -8.70 2.35
C LEU A 37 0.77 -10.02 2.64
N VAL A 38 -0.45 -10.17 2.12
CA VAL A 38 -1.18 -11.43 2.11
C VAL A 38 -1.74 -11.70 0.72
N ALA A 39 -1.97 -12.97 0.41
CA ALA A 39 -2.40 -13.40 -0.92
C ALA A 39 -3.84 -12.95 -1.24
N GLY A 40 -4.08 -12.63 -2.51
CA GLY A 40 -5.37 -12.19 -3.02
C GLY A 40 -5.61 -10.71 -2.80
N ASN A 41 -6.52 -10.13 -3.58
CA ASN A 41 -6.78 -8.70 -3.53
C ASN A 41 -7.85 -8.29 -2.49
N GLY A 42 -8.45 -9.26 -1.80
CA GLY A 42 -9.50 -8.98 -0.81
C GLY A 42 -10.79 -8.37 -1.39
N GLY A 43 -10.91 -8.33 -2.69
CA GLY A 43 -12.02 -7.68 -3.39
C GLY A 43 -11.86 -6.17 -3.56
N TYR A 44 -10.76 -5.58 -3.06
CA TYR A 44 -10.59 -4.13 -3.09
C TYR A 44 -9.25 -3.65 -3.65
N ASN A 45 -8.19 -4.46 -3.61
CA ASN A 45 -6.88 -3.97 -4.06
C ASN A 45 -6.75 -4.05 -5.58
N LYS A 46 -7.32 -3.06 -6.22
CA LYS A 46 -7.34 -2.90 -7.68
C LYS A 46 -7.44 -1.42 -8.02
N ASN A 47 -7.04 -1.09 -9.24
CA ASN A 47 -7.28 0.23 -9.82
C ASN A 47 -7.99 0.07 -11.17
N SER A 48 -8.12 1.14 -11.92
CA SER A 48 -8.87 1.13 -13.20
C SER A 48 -8.25 0.23 -14.26
N THR A 49 -6.99 -0.16 -14.12
CA THR A 49 -6.25 -0.90 -15.15
C THR A 49 -5.69 -2.23 -14.68
N HIS A 50 -5.68 -2.50 -13.38
CA HIS A 50 -5.03 -3.69 -12.84
C HIS A 50 -5.71 -4.17 -11.57
N SER A 51 -5.83 -5.49 -11.43
CA SER A 51 -6.28 -6.16 -10.21
C SER A 51 -5.07 -6.89 -9.62
N PHE A 52 -4.64 -6.50 -8.42
CA PHE A 52 -3.46 -7.07 -7.80
C PHE A 52 -3.75 -8.46 -7.23
N LYS A 53 -2.72 -9.29 -7.10
CA LYS A 53 -2.82 -10.63 -6.51
C LYS A 53 -2.43 -10.63 -5.04
N TRP A 54 -2.34 -9.47 -4.43
CA TRP A 54 -1.95 -9.27 -3.06
C TRP A 54 -2.74 -8.11 -2.47
N ARG A 55 -2.69 -8.00 -1.15
CA ARG A 55 -3.19 -6.84 -0.41
C ARG A 55 -2.38 -6.68 0.86
N PHE A 56 -2.46 -5.51 1.49
CA PHE A 56 -2.02 -5.38 2.88
C PHE A 56 -3.06 -6.04 3.78
N LYS A 57 -2.60 -6.83 4.75
CA LYS A 57 -3.49 -7.38 5.77
C LYS A 57 -4.19 -6.21 6.48
N GLU A 58 -5.53 -6.28 6.55
CA GLU A 58 -6.33 -5.23 7.16
C GLU A 58 -5.86 -4.97 8.59
N ASN A 59 -5.69 -3.70 8.93
CA ASN A 59 -5.18 -3.24 10.24
C ASN A 59 -3.71 -3.62 10.54
N ASP A 60 -2.99 -4.18 9.58
CA ASP A 60 -1.57 -4.52 9.73
C ASP A 60 -0.73 -3.76 8.72
N TRP A 61 -0.91 -2.45 8.69
CA TRP A 61 -0.09 -1.53 7.93
C TRP A 61 -0.01 -0.20 8.68
N HIS A 62 1.00 0.58 8.38
CA HIS A 62 1.22 1.85 9.08
C HIS A 62 1.92 2.86 8.16
N LEU A 63 1.94 4.09 8.59
CA LEU A 63 2.68 5.17 7.94
C LEU A 63 4.10 5.22 8.47
N THR A 64 5.08 5.46 7.60
CA THR A 64 6.48 5.46 7.98
C THR A 64 7.31 6.37 7.05
N ASP A 65 8.46 6.79 7.52
CA ASP A 65 9.45 7.49 6.70
C ASP A 65 10.48 6.52 6.09
N LEU A 66 10.42 5.23 6.45
CA LEU A 66 11.40 4.24 6.02
C LEU A 66 10.81 3.32 4.95
N SER A 67 11.47 3.25 3.79
CA SER A 67 11.07 2.34 2.72
C SER A 67 11.81 1.01 2.80
N ILE A 68 11.21 -0.03 2.19
CA ILE A 68 11.87 -1.30 1.91
C ILE A 68 12.27 -1.24 0.44
N GLU A 69 13.57 -1.06 0.18
CA GLU A 69 14.11 -0.84 -1.16
C GLU A 69 14.56 -2.16 -1.79
N ILE A 70 13.60 -2.95 -2.25
CA ILE A 70 13.90 -4.14 -3.07
C ILE A 70 13.67 -3.81 -4.54
N SER A 71 12.80 -2.86 -4.81
CA SER A 71 12.55 -2.31 -6.14
C SER A 71 12.27 -0.82 -5.99
N ASP A 72 12.08 -0.12 -7.10
CA ASP A 72 11.71 1.30 -7.10
C ASP A 72 10.32 1.55 -6.51
N GLY A 73 9.62 0.49 -6.09
CA GLY A 73 8.26 0.57 -5.61
C GLY A 73 7.22 0.66 -6.70
N ARG A 74 7.64 0.79 -7.95
CA ARG A 74 6.75 0.85 -9.13
C ARG A 74 7.33 0.06 -10.30
N PRO A 75 6.45 -0.53 -11.12
CA PRO A 75 5.01 -0.61 -10.89
C PRO A 75 4.69 -1.53 -9.71
N TYR A 76 3.59 -1.29 -9.05
CA TYR A 76 3.18 -2.11 -7.89
C TYR A 76 2.86 -3.55 -8.27
N SER A 77 2.60 -3.80 -9.54
CA SER A 77 2.41 -5.15 -10.09
C SER A 77 3.70 -6.00 -10.07
N ASP A 78 4.86 -5.42 -9.80
CA ASP A 78 6.10 -6.20 -9.61
C ASP A 78 5.95 -7.22 -8.48
N VAL A 79 5.15 -6.93 -7.47
CA VAL A 79 4.83 -7.88 -6.40
C VAL A 79 4.11 -9.11 -6.97
N ASP A 80 3.19 -8.92 -7.93
CA ASP A 80 2.49 -10.04 -8.59
C ASP A 80 3.43 -10.94 -9.38
N MET A 81 4.46 -10.37 -9.98
CA MET A 81 5.39 -11.11 -10.84
C MET A 81 6.32 -12.02 -10.04
N ASP A 82 6.50 -11.74 -8.76
CA ASP A 82 7.35 -12.55 -7.87
C ASP A 82 6.63 -12.77 -6.53
N LEU A 83 5.38 -13.16 -6.64
CA LEU A 83 4.44 -13.18 -5.52
C LEU A 83 4.90 -14.05 -4.36
N ASN A 84 5.40 -15.25 -4.65
CA ASN A 84 5.88 -16.16 -3.59
C ASN A 84 7.05 -15.58 -2.81
N TYR A 85 7.97 -14.91 -3.49
CA TYR A 85 9.10 -14.25 -2.84
C TYR A 85 8.60 -13.14 -1.91
N TRP A 86 7.69 -12.29 -2.39
CA TRP A 86 7.15 -11.20 -1.60
C TRP A 86 6.33 -11.70 -0.40
N LEU A 87 5.51 -12.73 -0.59
CA LEU A 87 4.65 -13.25 0.47
C LEU A 87 5.42 -14.05 1.53
N ASN A 88 6.44 -14.80 1.12
CA ASN A 88 7.10 -15.78 1.99
C ASN A 88 8.46 -15.34 2.51
N THR A 89 9.15 -14.44 1.82
CA THR A 89 10.50 -14.00 2.16
C THR A 89 10.52 -12.55 2.60
N VAL A 90 10.03 -11.63 1.76
CA VAL A 90 10.01 -10.20 2.08
C VAL A 90 8.93 -9.87 3.10
N LYS A 91 7.72 -10.37 2.88
CA LYS A 91 6.54 -10.28 3.75
C LYS A 91 5.93 -8.89 3.89
N ARG A 92 6.71 -7.84 3.86
CA ARG A 92 6.21 -6.46 3.98
C ARG A 92 6.59 -5.65 2.75
N PHE A 93 5.74 -4.68 2.42
CA PHE A 93 5.94 -3.79 1.27
C PHE A 93 5.84 -2.34 1.75
N ALA A 94 6.89 -1.58 1.50
CA ALA A 94 6.92 -0.16 1.82
C ALA A 94 7.48 0.58 0.60
N PRO A 95 6.63 0.79 -0.43
CA PRO A 95 7.11 1.35 -1.70
C PRO A 95 7.55 2.80 -1.55
N TRP A 96 8.76 3.07 -2.01
CA TRP A 96 9.31 4.41 -2.02
C TRP A 96 8.43 5.34 -2.87
N GLY A 97 8.19 6.54 -2.36
CA GLY A 97 7.35 7.51 -3.07
C GLY A 97 5.86 7.27 -2.94
N SER A 98 5.41 6.23 -2.20
CA SER A 98 3.99 6.06 -1.94
C SER A 98 3.47 7.12 -0.97
N TYR A 99 2.19 7.42 -1.05
CA TYR A 99 1.51 8.32 -0.12
C TYR A 99 0.01 8.06 -0.16
N ILE A 100 -0.68 8.46 0.90
CA ILE A 100 -2.15 8.40 0.91
C ILE A 100 -2.70 9.45 -0.05
N LYS A 101 -3.45 9.00 -1.04
CA LYS A 101 -4.00 9.85 -2.08
C LYS A 101 -5.41 10.31 -1.75
N LYS A 102 -6.25 9.39 -1.30
CA LYS A 102 -7.64 9.68 -0.95
C LYS A 102 -8.23 8.60 -0.08
N GLU A 103 -9.32 8.93 0.61
CA GLU A 103 -10.14 7.99 1.34
C GLU A 103 -11.25 7.47 0.43
N ILE A 104 -11.54 6.16 0.54
CA ILE A 104 -12.65 5.52 -0.16
C ILE A 104 -13.55 4.91 0.91
N THR A 105 -14.81 5.33 0.95
CA THR A 105 -15.80 4.77 1.86
C THR A 105 -16.52 3.61 1.17
N ARG A 106 -16.67 2.52 1.89
CA ARG A 106 -17.45 1.39 1.41
C ARG A 106 -18.93 1.60 1.64
#